data_17ac7daae01c8f5f9fe19300b85846c0
#
_entry.id   17ac7daae01c8f5f9fe19300b85846c0
#
_cell.length_a   1.000
_cell.length_b   1.000
_cell.length_c   1.000
_cell.angle_alpha   90.00
_cell.angle_beta   90.00
_cell.angle_gamma   90.00
#
_symmetry.space_group_name_H-M   'P 1'
#
loop_
_entity.id
_entity.type
_entity.pdbx_description
1 polymer ?
#
loop_
_entity_poly.entity_id
_entity_poly.type
_entity_poly.pdbx_seq_one_letter_code
_entity_poly.pdbx_strand_id
1 'polypeptide(L)'
;GEPTKMKIIDAHKGCYEYTTYFEGLAGHSSAPHKGVSAVEFATRYANKLIELREDLKKRVPQDSIFDPPFSTLQVGGIFGGIAHNVIADKCHINWETRPVVKEDGKFLNDEIDKFANETLLPEMRKVFSKSVIKKEIIGEVTGFDRVAKSEACELVSSLTGDNSREVVSFGTEAGLF
;
A
#
# COMPACT_ATOMS: atom_id res chain seq x y z
N GLY A 1 -7.34 -17.50 -12.65
CA GLY A 1 -7.15 -16.89 -13.98
C GLY A 1 -7.69 -15.49 -14.03
N GLU A 2 -7.01 -14.62 -14.78
CA GLU A 2 -7.36 -13.21 -14.91
C GLU A 2 -8.13 -12.92 -16.20
N PRO A 3 -9.01 -11.90 -16.23
CA PRO A 3 -9.80 -11.56 -17.44
C PRO A 3 -8.96 -10.77 -18.45
N THR A 4 -8.01 -11.45 -19.12
CA THR A 4 -7.07 -10.81 -20.07
C THR A 4 -7.63 -10.66 -21.48
N LYS A 5 -8.90 -11.01 -21.72
CA LYS A 5 -9.52 -11.07 -23.07
C LYS A 5 -8.71 -11.94 -24.05
N MET A 6 -8.14 -13.02 -23.54
CA MET A 6 -7.25 -13.94 -24.27
C MET A 6 -5.93 -13.32 -24.76
N LYS A 7 -5.53 -12.17 -24.22
CA LYS A 7 -4.24 -11.57 -24.50
C LYS A 7 -3.13 -12.21 -23.65
N ILE A 8 -1.92 -12.27 -24.21
CA ILE A 8 -0.75 -12.70 -23.49
C ILE A 8 -0.30 -11.54 -22.60
N ILE A 9 -0.41 -11.72 -21.27
CA ILE A 9 0.11 -10.77 -20.30
C ILE A 9 1.46 -11.29 -19.84
N ASP A 10 2.52 -10.54 -20.12
CA ASP A 10 3.89 -10.94 -19.85
C ASP A 10 4.63 -10.06 -18.83
N ALA A 11 3.90 -9.14 -18.18
CA ALA A 11 4.35 -8.41 -17.00
C ALA A 11 3.18 -7.83 -16.20
N HIS A 12 3.36 -7.70 -14.89
CA HIS A 12 2.42 -7.02 -13.99
C HIS A 12 3.14 -6.38 -12.80
N LYS A 13 2.54 -5.29 -12.25
CA LYS A 13 3.04 -4.66 -11.02
C LYS A 13 2.83 -5.58 -9.82
N GLY A 14 3.61 -5.36 -8.76
CA GLY A 14 3.33 -5.96 -7.45
C GLY A 14 1.98 -5.52 -6.89
N CYS A 15 1.51 -6.24 -5.88
CA CYS A 15 0.29 -5.95 -5.16
C CYS A 15 0.53 -6.17 -3.67
N TYR A 16 0.69 -5.07 -2.91
CA TYR A 16 0.94 -5.11 -1.49
C TYR A 16 -0.18 -4.40 -0.77
N GLU A 17 -0.88 -5.11 0.10
CA GLU A 17 -2.09 -4.66 0.79
C GLU A 17 -1.87 -4.70 2.30
N TYR A 18 -2.25 -3.62 2.98
CA TYR A 18 -2.01 -3.43 4.40
C TYR A 18 -3.23 -2.86 5.11
N THR A 19 -3.36 -3.25 6.39
CA THR A 19 -4.22 -2.54 7.34
C THR A 19 -3.36 -2.04 8.50
N THR A 20 -3.45 -0.75 8.79
CA THR A 20 -2.75 -0.15 9.95
C THR A 20 -3.76 0.22 11.01
N TYR A 21 -3.62 -0.35 12.19
CA TYR A 21 -4.47 -0.13 13.37
C TYR A 21 -3.83 0.88 14.31
N PHE A 22 -4.67 1.74 14.88
CA PHE A 22 -4.31 2.75 15.87
C PHE A 22 -5.15 2.55 17.11
N GLU A 23 -4.49 2.43 18.28
CA GLU A 23 -5.16 2.36 19.57
C GLU A 23 -4.66 3.48 20.46
N GLY A 24 -5.58 4.34 20.88
CA GLY A 24 -5.36 5.50 21.72
C GLY A 24 -6.11 5.39 23.04
N LEU A 25 -6.60 6.53 23.53
CA LEU A 25 -7.33 6.63 24.79
C LEU A 25 -8.59 7.47 24.60
N ALA A 26 -9.75 6.87 24.83
CA ALA A 26 -11.03 7.56 24.81
C ALA A 26 -11.11 8.65 25.87
N GLY A 27 -11.88 9.69 25.59
CA GLY A 27 -12.14 10.78 26.50
C GLY A 27 -13.22 11.71 25.98
N HIS A 28 -13.56 12.72 26.76
CA HIS A 28 -14.50 13.75 26.33
C HIS A 28 -13.76 14.81 25.49
N SER A 29 -14.35 15.23 24.36
CA SER A 29 -13.74 16.18 23.43
C SER A 29 -13.38 17.54 24.03
N SER A 30 -14.04 17.95 25.12
CA SER A 30 -13.72 19.19 25.84
C SER A 30 -12.41 19.14 26.64
N ALA A 31 -11.81 17.96 26.79
CA ALA A 31 -10.56 17.75 27.49
C ALA A 31 -9.56 16.94 26.62
N PRO A 32 -9.17 17.43 25.43
CA PRO A 32 -8.40 16.67 24.45
C PRO A 32 -7.02 16.24 24.98
N HIS A 33 -6.45 16.99 25.93
CA HIS A 33 -5.16 16.69 26.57
C HIS A 33 -5.18 15.44 27.48
N LYS A 34 -6.39 14.91 27.79
CA LYS A 34 -6.58 13.70 28.62
C LYS A 34 -6.84 12.43 27.81
N GLY A 35 -6.91 12.54 26.50
CA GLY A 35 -7.11 11.41 25.60
C GLY A 35 -6.07 11.34 24.50
N VAL A 36 -6.13 10.29 23.70
CA VAL A 36 -5.31 10.10 22.52
C VAL A 36 -6.21 9.70 21.37
N SER A 37 -6.42 10.61 20.44
CA SER A 37 -7.33 10.39 19.29
C SER A 37 -6.68 9.49 18.23
N ALA A 38 -7.09 8.24 18.17
CA ALA A 38 -6.64 7.31 17.13
C ALA A 38 -6.95 7.83 15.72
N VAL A 39 -8.07 8.55 15.53
CA VAL A 39 -8.45 9.13 14.24
C VAL A 39 -7.50 10.24 13.82
N GLU A 40 -7.06 11.12 14.74
CA GLU A 40 -6.11 12.18 14.39
C GLU A 40 -4.73 11.62 14.01
N PHE A 41 -4.24 10.61 14.74
CA PHE A 41 -2.98 9.95 14.42
C PHE A 41 -3.07 9.15 13.12
N ALA A 42 -4.19 8.47 12.87
CA ALA A 42 -4.46 7.80 11.60
C ALA A 42 -4.48 8.81 10.43
N THR A 43 -5.09 9.98 10.60
CA THR A 43 -5.09 11.04 9.57
C THR A 43 -3.67 11.52 9.25
N ARG A 44 -2.82 11.70 10.26
CA ARG A 44 -1.41 12.08 10.06
C ARG A 44 -0.64 10.99 9.32
N TYR A 45 -0.88 9.72 9.65
CA TYR A 45 -0.30 8.58 8.94
C TYR A 45 -0.76 8.54 7.48
N ALA A 46 -2.06 8.75 7.21
CA ALA A 46 -2.59 8.82 5.86
C ALA A 46 -1.98 9.98 5.06
N ASN A 47 -1.79 11.15 5.68
CA ASN A 47 -1.10 12.28 5.04
C ASN A 47 0.34 11.91 4.66
N LYS A 48 1.07 11.21 5.54
CA LYS A 48 2.42 10.72 5.21
C LYS A 48 2.41 9.73 4.04
N LEU A 49 1.45 8.82 3.98
CA LEU A 49 1.27 7.95 2.81
C LEU A 49 1.05 8.76 1.52
N ILE A 50 0.24 9.82 1.58
CA ILE A 50 -0.01 10.71 0.42
C ILE A 50 1.27 11.44 -0.01
N GLU A 51 2.10 11.91 0.93
CA GLU A 51 3.42 12.48 0.62
C GLU A 51 4.33 11.47 -0.06
N LEU A 52 4.45 10.27 0.48
CA LEU A 52 5.25 9.19 -0.08
C LEU A 52 4.77 8.77 -1.48
N ARG A 53 3.46 8.85 -1.75
CA ARG A 53 2.91 8.66 -3.10
C ARG A 53 3.49 9.66 -4.11
N GLU A 54 3.66 10.92 -3.72
CA GLU A 54 4.27 11.93 -4.60
C GLU A 54 5.77 11.67 -4.82
N ASP A 55 6.44 11.09 -3.83
CA ASP A 55 7.84 10.68 -3.99
C ASP A 55 7.98 9.45 -4.90
N LEU A 56 7.06 8.49 -4.83
CA LEU A 56 7.03 7.35 -5.76
C LEU A 56 6.91 7.80 -7.23
N LYS A 57 6.15 8.87 -7.53
CA LYS A 57 6.04 9.43 -8.89
C LYS A 57 7.38 9.92 -9.46
N LYS A 58 8.34 10.27 -8.59
CA LYS A 58 9.69 10.72 -8.99
C LYS A 58 10.66 9.55 -9.22
N ARG A 59 10.27 8.34 -8.86
CA ARG A 59 11.09 7.13 -8.88
C ARG A 59 10.78 6.23 -10.08
N VAL A 60 10.48 6.83 -11.22
CA VAL A 60 10.15 6.12 -12.46
C VAL A 60 11.38 5.36 -12.97
N PRO A 61 11.34 4.03 -13.13
CA PRO A 61 12.38 3.29 -13.81
C PRO A 61 12.48 3.74 -15.27
N GLN A 62 13.71 3.87 -15.80
CA GLN A 62 13.97 4.42 -17.14
C GLN A 62 13.20 3.72 -18.25
N ASP A 63 13.06 2.41 -18.14
CA ASP A 63 12.42 1.55 -19.15
C ASP A 63 11.09 0.96 -18.67
N SER A 64 10.35 1.68 -17.79
CA SER A 64 9.06 1.20 -17.31
C SER A 64 8.05 1.05 -18.43
N ILE A 65 7.51 -0.16 -18.57
CA ILE A 65 6.52 -0.54 -19.57
C ILE A 65 5.06 -0.40 -19.07
N PHE A 66 4.90 0.04 -17.83
CA PHE A 66 3.59 0.14 -17.18
C PHE A 66 2.93 1.51 -17.38
N ASP A 67 1.60 1.55 -17.24
CA ASP A 67 0.79 2.77 -17.18
C ASP A 67 -0.04 2.79 -15.88
N PRO A 68 0.21 3.75 -14.96
CA PRO A 68 1.31 4.74 -14.98
C PRO A 68 2.69 4.07 -14.81
N PRO A 69 3.79 4.72 -15.28
CA PRO A 69 5.11 4.12 -15.30
C PRO A 69 5.81 4.06 -13.94
N PHE A 70 5.19 4.54 -12.90
CA PHE A 70 5.68 4.60 -11.53
C PHE A 70 4.87 3.69 -10.59
N SER A 71 5.45 3.39 -9.44
CA SER A 71 4.78 2.68 -8.35
C SER A 71 3.65 3.53 -7.77
N THR A 72 2.46 2.93 -7.62
CA THR A 72 1.28 3.65 -7.11
C THR A 72 1.00 3.30 -5.66
N LEU A 73 0.35 4.22 -4.94
CA LEU A 73 -0.13 4.04 -3.59
C LEU A 73 -1.53 4.62 -3.45
N GLN A 74 -2.41 3.91 -2.77
CA GLN A 74 -3.78 4.33 -2.50
C GLN A 74 -4.12 4.12 -1.01
N VAL A 75 -4.68 5.15 -0.40
CA VAL A 75 -5.40 5.03 0.88
C VAL A 75 -6.84 4.66 0.55
N GLY A 76 -7.21 3.41 0.81
CA GLY A 76 -8.51 2.85 0.44
C GLY A 76 -9.64 3.23 1.40
N GLY A 77 -9.31 3.46 2.69
CA GLY A 77 -10.29 3.87 3.67
C GLY A 77 -9.70 4.17 5.04
N ILE A 78 -10.39 5.02 5.81
CA ILE A 78 -10.08 5.35 7.19
C ILE A 78 -11.36 5.13 8.00
N PHE A 79 -11.30 4.29 9.02
CA PHE A 79 -12.46 3.86 9.80
C PHE A 79 -12.20 4.02 11.29
N GLY A 80 -12.97 4.86 11.97
CA GLY A 80 -12.82 5.10 13.41
C GLY A 80 -13.75 6.17 13.94
N GLY A 81 -13.80 6.24 15.28
CA GLY A 81 -14.70 7.16 15.98
C GLY A 81 -16.15 6.69 16.07
N ILE A 82 -16.87 7.21 17.08
CA ILE A 82 -18.25 6.81 17.37
C ILE A 82 -19.20 8.00 17.54
N ALA A 83 -18.69 9.16 17.98
CA ALA A 83 -19.50 10.36 18.23
C ALA A 83 -18.64 11.63 18.21
N HIS A 84 -19.25 12.78 17.93
CA HIS A 84 -18.58 14.08 17.81
C HIS A 84 -17.86 14.52 19.09
N ASN A 85 -18.39 14.17 20.27
CA ASN A 85 -17.89 14.60 21.57
C ASN A 85 -17.04 13.54 22.28
N VAL A 86 -16.65 12.47 21.57
CA VAL A 86 -15.80 11.38 22.09
C VAL A 86 -14.48 11.38 21.35
N ILE A 87 -13.37 11.40 22.10
CA ILE A 87 -12.04 11.16 21.55
C ILE A 87 -11.99 9.69 21.11
N ALA A 88 -11.75 9.45 19.84
CA ALA A 88 -11.75 8.10 19.27
C ALA A 88 -10.50 7.32 19.74
N ASP A 89 -10.71 6.23 20.46
CA ASP A 89 -9.63 5.36 20.95
C ASP A 89 -9.19 4.31 19.92
N LYS A 90 -9.98 4.09 18.87
CA LYS A 90 -9.67 3.12 17.81
C LYS A 90 -9.87 3.71 16.42
N CYS A 91 -8.94 3.40 15.53
CA CYS A 91 -9.02 3.70 14.10
C CYS A 91 -8.21 2.68 13.33
N HIS A 92 -8.58 2.42 12.08
CA HIS A 92 -7.71 1.70 11.16
C HIS A 92 -7.75 2.31 9.76
N ILE A 93 -6.67 2.10 9.02
CA ILE A 93 -6.50 2.55 7.64
C ILE A 93 -6.24 1.32 6.78
N ASN A 94 -7.02 1.17 5.71
CA ASN A 94 -6.73 0.23 4.63
C ASN A 94 -5.98 0.98 3.53
N TRP A 95 -4.85 0.44 3.10
CA TRP A 95 -4.05 1.05 2.06
C TRP A 95 -3.29 -0.02 1.27
N GLU A 96 -2.96 0.31 0.02
CA GLU A 96 -2.22 -0.58 -0.87
C GLU A 96 -1.13 0.17 -1.64
N THR A 97 -0.17 -0.58 -2.14
CA THR A 97 0.79 -0.09 -3.13
C THR A 97 0.95 -1.11 -4.24
N ARG A 98 1.13 -0.60 -5.47
CA ARG A 98 1.44 -1.41 -6.66
C ARG A 98 2.86 -1.05 -7.11
N PRO A 99 3.88 -1.68 -6.52
CA PRO A 99 5.26 -1.39 -6.90
C PRO A 99 5.57 -1.86 -8.30
N VAL A 100 6.27 -0.99 -9.06
CA VAL A 100 6.89 -1.32 -10.34
C VAL A 100 8.17 -2.11 -10.09
N VAL A 101 8.94 -1.67 -9.10
CA VAL A 101 10.18 -2.33 -8.66
C VAL A 101 10.09 -2.66 -7.17
N LYS A 102 10.69 -3.75 -6.76
CA LYS A 102 10.66 -4.24 -5.37
C LYS A 102 11.20 -3.21 -4.37
N GLU A 103 12.18 -2.42 -4.78
CA GLU A 103 12.82 -1.38 -3.98
C GLU A 103 11.84 -0.27 -3.58
N ASP A 104 10.82 0.00 -4.38
CA ASP A 104 9.79 1.00 -4.06
C ASP A 104 8.88 0.51 -2.94
N GLY A 105 8.51 -0.77 -2.93
CA GLY A 105 7.77 -1.37 -1.83
C GLY A 105 8.55 -1.32 -0.53
N LYS A 106 9.86 -1.62 -0.58
CA LYS A 106 10.75 -1.53 0.57
C LYS A 106 10.89 -0.09 1.06
N PHE A 107 11.18 0.85 0.16
CA PHE A 107 11.28 2.28 0.49
C PHE A 107 10.03 2.79 1.22
N LEU A 108 8.86 2.48 0.67
CA LEU A 108 7.59 2.90 1.25
C LEU A 108 7.39 2.34 2.66
N ASN A 109 7.65 1.04 2.85
CA ASN A 109 7.50 0.39 4.14
C ASN A 109 8.49 0.95 5.18
N ASP A 110 9.76 1.15 4.80
CA ASP A 110 10.78 1.72 5.71
C ASP A 110 10.40 3.14 6.16
N GLU A 111 9.97 4.02 5.24
CA GLU A 111 9.62 5.40 5.56
C GLU A 111 8.36 5.52 6.41
N ILE A 112 7.33 4.73 6.11
CA ILE A 112 6.07 4.79 6.88
C ILE A 112 6.23 4.16 8.26
N ASP A 113 6.98 3.08 8.38
CA ASP A 113 7.28 2.43 9.67
C ASP A 113 8.15 3.34 10.55
N LYS A 114 9.14 4.01 9.96
CA LYS A 114 9.94 5.02 10.64
C LYS A 114 9.07 6.15 11.17
N PHE A 115 8.20 6.72 10.35
CA PHE A 115 7.30 7.79 10.77
C PHE A 115 6.36 7.34 11.91
N ALA A 116 5.80 6.14 11.81
CA ALA A 116 4.94 5.58 12.85
C ALA A 116 5.69 5.39 14.18
N ASN A 117 6.89 4.80 14.13
CA ASN A 117 7.63 4.40 15.34
C ASN A 117 8.44 5.54 15.96
N GLU A 118 8.99 6.46 15.16
CA GLU A 118 9.86 7.53 15.65
C GLU A 118 9.12 8.85 15.91
N THR A 119 7.93 9.03 15.29
CA THR A 119 7.16 10.27 15.42
C THR A 119 5.81 10.04 16.10
N LEU A 120 4.92 9.25 15.50
CA LEU A 120 3.54 9.16 15.96
C LEU A 120 3.42 8.42 17.29
N LEU A 121 3.99 7.24 17.39
CA LEU A 121 3.88 6.40 18.59
C LEU A 121 4.51 7.04 19.84
N PRO A 122 5.67 7.69 19.80
CA PRO A 122 6.19 8.44 20.93
C PRO A 122 5.29 9.58 21.39
N GLU A 123 4.65 10.32 20.45
CA GLU A 123 3.71 11.37 20.79
C GLU A 123 2.46 10.81 21.50
N MET A 124 1.85 9.75 20.97
CA MET A 124 0.72 9.07 21.59
C MET A 124 1.06 8.62 23.03
N ARG A 125 2.25 8.05 23.22
CA ARG A 125 2.68 7.48 24.49
C ARG A 125 3.06 8.51 25.55
N LYS A 126 3.25 9.78 25.20
CA LYS A 126 3.37 10.88 26.20
C LYS A 126 2.10 11.04 27.03
N VAL A 127 0.92 10.74 26.44
CA VAL A 127 -0.38 10.85 27.12
C VAL A 127 -0.85 9.48 27.59
N PHE A 128 -0.70 8.44 26.77
CA PHE A 128 -1.14 7.09 27.08
C PHE A 128 -0.06 6.08 26.70
N SER A 129 0.68 5.59 27.68
CA SER A 129 1.83 4.69 27.49
C SER A 129 1.50 3.36 26.80
N LYS A 130 0.22 2.95 26.82
CA LYS A 130 -0.27 1.72 26.19
C LYS A 130 -0.75 1.92 24.74
N SER A 131 -0.60 3.12 24.17
CA SER A 131 -0.94 3.37 22.76
C SER A 131 -0.20 2.45 21.81
N VAL A 132 -0.88 2.03 20.75
CA VAL A 132 -0.37 1.10 19.75
C VAL A 132 -0.60 1.66 18.34
N ILE A 133 0.41 1.48 17.48
CA ILE A 133 0.25 1.51 16.02
C ILE A 133 0.74 0.16 15.52
N LYS A 134 -0.10 -0.59 14.82
CA LYS A 134 0.21 -1.92 14.31
C LYS A 134 -0.15 -2.01 12.83
N LYS A 135 0.84 -2.25 11.99
CA LYS A 135 0.64 -2.58 10.57
C LYS A 135 0.47 -4.10 10.42
N GLU A 136 -0.56 -4.50 9.70
CA GLU A 136 -0.83 -5.89 9.32
C GLU A 136 -0.68 -6.02 7.81
N ILE A 137 0.04 -7.03 7.38
CA ILE A 137 0.17 -7.40 5.97
C ILE A 137 -1.04 -8.27 5.63
N ILE A 138 -1.88 -7.80 4.72
CA ILE A 138 -3.02 -8.56 4.20
C ILE A 138 -2.57 -9.46 3.05
N GLY A 139 -1.68 -8.94 2.20
CA GLY A 139 -1.08 -9.71 1.12
C GLY A 139 0.08 -8.95 0.49
N GLU A 140 1.10 -9.69 0.08
CA GLU A 140 2.23 -9.17 -0.71
C GLU A 140 2.52 -10.13 -1.86
N VAL A 141 2.17 -9.72 -3.06
CA VAL A 141 2.49 -10.43 -4.29
C VAL A 141 3.51 -9.61 -5.07
N THR A 142 4.66 -10.20 -5.34
CA THR A 142 5.72 -9.56 -6.11
C THR A 142 5.26 -9.33 -7.55
N GLY A 143 5.74 -8.25 -8.16
CA GLY A 143 5.54 -8.00 -9.59
C GLY A 143 6.25 -9.06 -10.44
N PHE A 144 5.79 -9.19 -11.66
CA PHE A 144 6.35 -10.07 -12.65
C PHE A 144 6.84 -9.24 -13.85
N ASP A 145 8.12 -9.35 -14.14
CA ASP A 145 8.76 -8.59 -15.21
C ASP A 145 8.80 -9.37 -16.52
N ARG A 146 8.70 -8.63 -17.63
CA ARG A 146 8.87 -9.20 -18.97
C ARG A 146 10.24 -9.81 -19.13
N VAL A 147 10.27 -11.08 -19.57
CA VAL A 147 11.50 -11.76 -19.96
C VAL A 147 11.66 -11.80 -21.48
N ALA A 148 12.91 -11.65 -21.96
CA ALA A 148 13.20 -11.58 -23.40
C ALA A 148 12.79 -12.87 -24.15
N LYS A 149 12.94 -14.03 -23.49
CA LYS A 149 12.51 -15.33 -24.01
C LYS A 149 11.67 -16.02 -22.97
N SER A 150 10.43 -16.35 -23.32
CA SER A 150 9.49 -17.07 -22.48
C SER A 150 8.87 -18.21 -23.29
N GLU A 151 9.21 -19.44 -22.94
CA GLU A 151 8.65 -20.64 -23.57
C GLU A 151 7.11 -20.67 -23.42
N ALA A 152 6.59 -20.22 -22.30
CA ALA A 152 5.14 -20.10 -22.09
C ALA A 152 4.49 -19.14 -23.07
N CYS A 153 5.09 -17.97 -23.30
CA CYS A 153 4.59 -17.02 -24.31
C CYS A 153 4.68 -17.61 -25.74
N GLU A 154 5.77 -18.26 -26.08
CA GLU A 154 5.95 -18.90 -27.38
C GLU A 154 4.92 -20.00 -27.61
N LEU A 155 4.67 -20.83 -26.60
CA LEU A 155 3.65 -21.88 -26.66
C LEU A 155 2.25 -21.30 -26.87
N VAL A 156 1.87 -20.31 -26.05
CA VAL A 156 0.56 -19.67 -26.15
C VAL A 156 0.40 -18.97 -27.51
N SER A 157 1.43 -18.27 -28.00
CA SER A 157 1.43 -17.66 -29.34
C SER A 157 1.21 -18.70 -30.44
N SER A 158 1.85 -19.86 -30.34
CA SER A 158 1.70 -20.94 -31.33
C SER A 158 0.28 -21.54 -31.35
N LEU A 159 -0.37 -21.58 -30.18
CA LEU A 159 -1.73 -22.14 -30.04
C LEU A 159 -2.81 -21.16 -30.45
N THR A 160 -2.61 -19.87 -30.20
CA THR A 160 -3.63 -18.82 -30.43
C THR A 160 -3.44 -18.07 -31.75
N GLY A 161 -2.24 -18.11 -32.32
CA GLY A 161 -1.86 -17.29 -33.47
C GLY A 161 -1.63 -15.80 -33.12
N ASP A 162 -1.74 -15.42 -31.86
CA ASP A 162 -1.51 -14.04 -31.38
C ASP A 162 -0.11 -13.89 -30.79
N ASN A 163 0.71 -13.03 -31.40
CA ASN A 163 2.06 -12.70 -30.94
C ASN A 163 2.11 -11.39 -30.15
N SER A 164 0.95 -10.74 -29.89
CA SER A 164 0.92 -9.53 -29.06
C SER A 164 1.26 -9.84 -27.61
N ARG A 165 1.98 -8.93 -26.98
CA ARG A 165 2.30 -9.02 -25.54
C ARG A 165 1.87 -7.74 -24.88
N GLU A 166 1.04 -7.86 -23.86
CA GLU A 166 0.49 -6.75 -23.08
C GLU A 166 0.98 -6.82 -21.64
N VAL A 167 0.86 -5.71 -20.95
CA VAL A 167 1.17 -5.60 -19.53
C VAL A 167 -0.07 -5.10 -18.77
N VAL A 168 -0.17 -5.45 -17.49
CA VAL A 168 -1.24 -4.96 -16.64
C VAL A 168 -0.68 -4.27 -15.40
N SER A 169 -1.38 -3.25 -14.92
CA SER A 169 -0.96 -2.48 -13.74
C SER A 169 -1.54 -3.04 -12.42
N PHE A 170 -2.38 -4.07 -12.48
CA PHE A 170 -2.84 -4.83 -11.32
C PHE A 170 -1.96 -6.08 -11.10
N GLY A 171 -1.92 -6.58 -9.87
CA GLY A 171 -1.18 -7.79 -9.53
C GLY A 171 -1.94 -9.04 -10.00
N THR A 172 -1.21 -10.07 -10.41
CA THR A 172 -1.73 -11.40 -10.69
C THR A 172 -0.94 -12.45 -9.91
N GLU A 173 -1.44 -13.68 -9.86
CA GLU A 173 -0.75 -14.79 -9.19
C GLU A 173 0.53 -15.23 -9.93
N ALA A 174 0.78 -14.75 -11.15
CA ALA A 174 1.97 -15.11 -11.92
C ALA A 174 3.29 -14.75 -11.21
N GLY A 175 3.30 -13.70 -10.38
CA GLY A 175 4.46 -13.34 -9.57
C GLY A 175 4.80 -14.33 -8.45
N LEU A 176 3.97 -15.36 -8.22
CA LEU A 176 4.19 -16.41 -7.22
C LEU A 176 4.85 -17.67 -7.79
N PHE A 177 4.94 -17.79 -9.11
CA PHE A 177 5.53 -18.92 -9.83
C PHE A 177 6.83 -18.52 -10.49
#